data_4795a3c88b4284895a61f77f6165f5ba
#
_entry.id   4795a3c88b4284895a61f77f6165f5ba
#
_cell.length_a   1.000
_cell.length_b   1.000
_cell.length_c   1.000
_cell.angle_alpha   90.00
_cell.angle_beta   90.00
_cell.angle_gamma   90.00
#
_symmetry.space_group_name_H-M   'P 1'
#
loop_
_entity.id
_entity.type
_entity.pdbx_description
1 polymer ?
#
loop_
_entity_poly.entity_id
_entity_poly.type
_entity_poly.pdbx_seq_one_letter_code
_entity_poly.pdbx_strand_id
1 'polypeptide(L)'
;MINLHRLDLNLLRTLDVLLSENNVTRAAQRLNLSQPSVSIQLARLREIFADPLLMPGPRGMQPTARADELRQPLRAALAALEQAVAPVAPFDPATAAETWRVAATDYMASAILLPMLGRLRLASPGSRLAVFELQPARLEQQAASDTVDLFFHTREGAPPGLHQRLLFRERYVLAGRAEHPALRPGLSLETFCQLEHVIVSPDGGGFSAATDTALANLGLARRVVLSVPHFLFMLETLRNSDLVAVLPERLVRGQSGLEVVEPPLAVAGFEMLMLWYERWHRDPAHQWLRQFIVNSLEEQTC
;
A
#
# COMPACT_ATOMS: atom_id res chain seq x y z
N MET A 1 -19.57 -42.15 7.66
CA MET A 1 -18.70 -40.95 7.68
C MET A 1 -19.61 -39.74 7.69
N ILE A 2 -19.44 -38.84 8.65
CA ILE A 2 -20.28 -37.62 8.77
C ILE A 2 -19.92 -36.67 7.61
N ASN A 3 -20.93 -36.25 6.86
CA ASN A 3 -20.74 -35.34 5.75
C ASN A 3 -20.88 -33.88 6.24
N LEU A 4 -19.76 -33.16 6.42
CA LEU A 4 -19.73 -31.79 6.90
C LEU A 4 -20.46 -30.81 5.97
N HIS A 5 -20.58 -31.08 4.65
CA HIS A 5 -21.31 -30.20 3.71
C HIS A 5 -22.82 -30.17 3.95
N ARG A 6 -23.34 -31.17 4.66
CA ARG A 6 -24.78 -31.26 5.00
C ARG A 6 -25.05 -31.01 6.47
N LEU A 7 -24.00 -30.73 7.26
CA LEU A 7 -24.12 -30.50 8.69
C LEU A 7 -24.32 -28.99 8.94
N ASP A 8 -25.42 -28.66 9.61
CA ASP A 8 -25.59 -27.32 10.15
C ASP A 8 -24.58 -27.08 11.29
N LEU A 9 -23.66 -26.14 11.09
CA LEU A 9 -22.63 -25.82 12.07
C LEU A 9 -23.17 -25.29 13.39
N ASN A 10 -24.38 -24.74 13.42
CA ASN A 10 -25.04 -24.33 14.65
C ASN A 10 -25.33 -25.53 15.58
N LEU A 11 -25.56 -26.71 15.01
CA LEU A 11 -25.72 -27.92 15.80
C LEU A 11 -24.45 -28.29 16.56
N LEU A 12 -23.25 -28.07 15.97
CA LEU A 12 -21.99 -28.30 16.65
C LEU A 12 -21.80 -27.37 17.83
N ARG A 13 -22.17 -26.08 17.68
CA ARG A 13 -22.18 -25.12 18.79
C ARG A 13 -23.14 -25.54 19.90
N THR A 14 -24.31 -26.03 19.54
CA THR A 14 -25.28 -26.58 20.51
C THR A 14 -24.73 -27.80 21.23
N LEU A 15 -24.03 -28.69 20.52
CA LEU A 15 -23.37 -29.87 21.12
C LEU A 15 -22.30 -29.44 22.14
N ASP A 16 -21.41 -28.50 21.83
CA ASP A 16 -20.40 -28.01 22.76
C ASP A 16 -21.02 -27.46 24.04
N VAL A 17 -22.09 -26.66 23.93
CA VAL A 17 -22.81 -26.13 25.10
C VAL A 17 -23.50 -27.23 25.89
N LEU A 18 -24.16 -28.17 25.22
CA LEU A 18 -24.80 -29.31 25.88
C LEU A 18 -23.80 -30.16 26.66
N LEU A 19 -22.63 -30.46 26.07
CA LEU A 19 -21.54 -31.20 26.73
C LEU A 19 -20.89 -30.41 27.86
N SER A 20 -20.92 -29.09 27.79
CA SER A 20 -20.41 -28.20 28.86
C SER A 20 -21.36 -28.18 30.06
N GLU A 21 -22.68 -28.04 29.80
CA GLU A 21 -23.68 -27.84 30.84
C GLU A 21 -24.24 -29.17 31.43
N ASN A 22 -24.15 -30.25 30.66
CA ASN A 22 -24.77 -31.53 30.99
C ASN A 22 -26.27 -31.40 31.42
N ASN A 23 -26.94 -30.38 30.87
CA ASN A 23 -28.32 -30.04 31.20
C ASN A 23 -28.97 -29.26 30.06
N VAL A 24 -30.05 -29.77 29.51
CA VAL A 24 -30.73 -29.17 28.34
C VAL A 24 -31.30 -27.78 28.66
N THR A 25 -31.84 -27.59 29.86
CA THR A 25 -32.43 -26.27 30.24
C THR A 25 -31.35 -25.21 30.41
N ARG A 26 -30.24 -25.54 31.06
CA ARG A 26 -29.10 -24.61 31.18
C ARG A 26 -28.45 -24.34 29.82
N ALA A 27 -28.31 -25.35 29.00
CA ALA A 27 -27.83 -25.17 27.63
C ALA A 27 -28.73 -24.24 26.81
N ALA A 28 -30.05 -24.38 26.95
CA ALA A 28 -31.01 -23.49 26.27
C ALA A 28 -30.86 -22.04 26.75
N GLN A 29 -30.72 -21.80 28.04
CA GLN A 29 -30.47 -20.46 28.61
C GLN A 29 -29.18 -19.85 28.06
N ARG A 30 -28.10 -20.64 28.05
CA ARG A 30 -26.78 -20.18 27.55
C ARG A 30 -26.77 -19.88 26.05
N LEU A 31 -27.59 -20.62 25.28
CA LEU A 31 -27.74 -20.41 23.84
C LEU A 31 -28.76 -19.33 23.48
N ASN A 32 -29.47 -18.75 24.44
CA ASN A 32 -30.64 -17.88 24.24
C ASN A 32 -31.70 -18.52 23.35
N LEU A 33 -31.96 -19.84 23.55
CA LEU A 33 -32.97 -20.62 22.85
C LEU A 33 -34.00 -21.15 23.82
N SER A 34 -35.15 -21.62 23.29
CA SER A 34 -36.11 -22.36 24.08
C SER A 34 -35.62 -23.78 24.35
N GLN A 35 -35.99 -24.35 25.49
CA GLN A 35 -35.66 -25.71 25.83
C GLN A 35 -36.18 -26.73 24.78
N PRO A 36 -37.42 -26.61 24.24
CA PRO A 36 -37.88 -27.45 23.13
C PRO A 36 -36.97 -27.39 21.90
N SER A 37 -36.49 -26.19 21.54
CA SER A 37 -35.57 -26.01 20.40
C SER A 37 -34.28 -26.76 20.60
N VAL A 38 -33.65 -26.66 21.77
CA VAL A 38 -32.42 -27.38 22.08
C VAL A 38 -32.66 -28.91 22.14
N SER A 39 -33.83 -29.36 22.61
CA SER A 39 -34.20 -30.79 22.59
C SER A 39 -34.32 -31.33 21.15
N ILE A 40 -34.89 -30.54 20.20
CA ILE A 40 -34.94 -30.91 18.79
C ILE A 40 -33.55 -30.98 18.20
N GLN A 41 -32.69 -29.99 18.51
CA GLN A 41 -31.30 -30.01 18.05
C GLN A 41 -30.52 -31.20 18.59
N LEU A 42 -30.70 -31.57 19.86
CA LEU A 42 -30.09 -32.77 20.46
C LEU A 42 -30.58 -34.04 19.75
N ALA A 43 -31.87 -34.12 19.42
CA ALA A 43 -32.39 -35.28 18.68
C ALA A 43 -31.71 -35.41 17.30
N ARG A 44 -31.56 -34.31 16.55
CA ARG A 44 -30.82 -34.29 15.27
C ARG A 44 -29.35 -34.65 15.43
N LEU A 45 -28.69 -34.16 16.47
CA LEU A 45 -27.30 -34.53 16.77
C LEU A 45 -27.15 -36.05 17.04
N ARG A 46 -28.08 -36.65 17.76
CA ARG A 46 -28.11 -38.09 17.99
C ARG A 46 -28.20 -38.89 16.69
N GLU A 47 -29.01 -38.47 15.76
CA GLU A 47 -29.11 -39.08 14.42
C GLU A 47 -27.82 -38.93 13.64
N ILE A 48 -27.23 -37.74 13.63
CA ILE A 48 -25.97 -37.42 12.89
C ILE A 48 -24.79 -38.25 13.42
N PHE A 49 -24.65 -38.34 14.74
CA PHE A 49 -23.54 -39.06 15.38
C PHE A 49 -23.83 -40.55 15.61
N ALA A 50 -25.08 -40.98 15.36
CA ALA A 50 -25.56 -42.34 15.70
C ALA A 50 -25.22 -42.73 17.15
N ASP A 51 -25.34 -41.77 18.08
CA ASP A 51 -24.98 -41.89 19.48
C ASP A 51 -25.95 -41.08 20.34
N PRO A 52 -26.38 -41.59 21.54
CA PRO A 52 -27.25 -40.83 22.45
C PRO A 52 -26.65 -39.50 22.93
N LEU A 53 -25.34 -39.31 22.88
CA LEU A 53 -24.55 -38.14 23.30
C LEU A 53 -24.71 -37.75 24.77
N LEU A 54 -25.94 -37.62 25.22
CA LEU A 54 -26.32 -37.32 26.61
C LEU A 54 -27.44 -38.24 27.04
N MET A 55 -27.23 -38.97 28.15
CA MET A 55 -28.19 -39.90 28.75
C MET A 55 -28.63 -39.42 30.13
N PRO A 56 -29.86 -39.74 30.59
CA PRO A 56 -30.29 -39.47 31.96
C PRO A 56 -29.33 -40.08 32.98
N GLY A 57 -28.97 -39.32 34.01
CA GLY A 57 -28.12 -39.79 35.10
C GLY A 57 -28.59 -39.24 36.46
N PRO A 58 -27.97 -39.69 37.57
CA PRO A 58 -28.42 -39.36 38.94
C PRO A 58 -28.42 -37.86 39.28
N ARG A 59 -27.61 -37.06 38.56
CA ARG A 59 -27.41 -35.61 38.82
C ARG A 59 -27.71 -34.74 37.57
N GLY A 60 -28.52 -35.25 36.67
CA GLY A 60 -28.83 -34.59 35.40
C GLY A 60 -28.48 -35.49 34.21
N MET A 61 -27.99 -34.87 33.10
CA MET A 61 -27.55 -35.66 31.94
C MET A 61 -26.07 -36.04 32.07
N GLN A 62 -25.72 -37.23 31.60
CA GLN A 62 -24.34 -37.72 31.54
C GLN A 62 -23.93 -37.92 30.07
N PRO A 63 -22.73 -37.47 29.66
CA PRO A 63 -22.23 -37.73 28.32
C PRO A 63 -21.91 -39.21 28.11
N THR A 64 -22.06 -39.69 26.89
CA THR A 64 -21.52 -41.00 26.48
C THR A 64 -20.01 -40.92 26.34
N ALA A 65 -19.32 -42.08 26.32
CA ALA A 65 -17.87 -42.12 26.05
C ALA A 65 -17.52 -41.38 24.73
N ARG A 66 -18.36 -41.59 23.69
CA ARG A 66 -18.20 -40.93 22.41
C ARG A 66 -18.36 -39.42 22.50
N ALA A 67 -19.29 -38.95 23.29
CA ALA A 67 -19.51 -37.51 23.51
C ALA A 67 -18.34 -36.87 24.27
N ASP A 68 -17.75 -37.56 25.23
CA ASP A 68 -16.55 -37.09 25.94
C ASP A 68 -15.31 -37.02 25.03
N GLU A 69 -15.13 -38.00 24.15
CA GLU A 69 -14.07 -37.96 23.12
C GLU A 69 -14.21 -36.75 22.19
N LEU A 70 -15.44 -36.39 21.85
CA LEU A 70 -15.73 -35.25 20.97
C LEU A 70 -15.51 -33.89 21.65
N ARG A 71 -15.58 -33.79 22.96
CA ARG A 71 -15.61 -32.54 23.73
C ARG A 71 -14.41 -31.63 23.41
N GLN A 72 -13.21 -32.14 23.50
CA GLN A 72 -12.00 -31.30 23.28
C GLN A 72 -11.75 -30.97 21.80
N PRO A 73 -11.81 -31.95 20.86
CA PRO A 73 -11.65 -31.65 19.45
C PRO A 73 -12.70 -30.65 18.91
N LEU A 74 -13.96 -30.79 19.34
CA LEU A 74 -15.04 -29.90 18.94
C LEU A 74 -14.81 -28.45 19.42
N ARG A 75 -14.44 -28.29 20.69
CA ARG A 75 -14.13 -26.99 21.26
C ARG A 75 -12.96 -26.33 20.56
N ALA A 76 -11.89 -27.06 20.27
CA ALA A 76 -10.74 -26.55 19.54
C ALA A 76 -11.12 -26.09 18.12
N ALA A 77 -11.94 -26.88 17.41
CA ALA A 77 -12.39 -26.53 16.08
C ALA A 77 -13.29 -25.27 16.07
N LEU A 78 -14.22 -25.16 17.03
CA LEU A 78 -15.07 -23.97 17.16
C LEU A 78 -14.27 -22.72 17.51
N ALA A 79 -13.30 -22.83 18.43
CA ALA A 79 -12.40 -21.72 18.77
C ALA A 79 -11.55 -21.29 17.57
N ALA A 80 -11.03 -22.21 16.77
CA ALA A 80 -10.31 -21.89 15.54
C ALA A 80 -11.20 -21.19 14.51
N LEU A 81 -12.47 -21.62 14.39
CA LEU A 81 -13.43 -20.95 13.52
C LEU A 81 -13.75 -19.53 14.01
N GLU A 82 -13.95 -19.34 15.31
CA GLU A 82 -14.16 -18.02 15.91
C GLU A 82 -12.98 -17.09 15.66
N GLN A 83 -11.75 -17.59 15.80
CA GLN A 83 -10.54 -16.82 15.47
C GLN A 83 -10.46 -16.46 13.98
N ALA A 84 -10.82 -17.39 13.08
CA ALA A 84 -10.79 -17.13 11.64
C ALA A 84 -11.78 -16.06 11.17
N VAL A 85 -12.92 -15.89 11.87
CA VAL A 85 -13.95 -14.89 11.55
C VAL A 85 -13.91 -13.67 12.47
N ALA A 86 -12.98 -13.64 13.42
CA ALA A 86 -12.83 -12.50 14.33
C ALA A 86 -12.55 -11.20 13.56
N PRO A 87 -13.04 -10.04 14.02
CA PRO A 87 -12.66 -8.77 13.45
C PRO A 87 -11.14 -8.62 13.42
N VAL A 88 -10.62 -8.07 12.32
CA VAL A 88 -9.18 -7.79 12.21
C VAL A 88 -8.78 -6.87 13.37
N ALA A 89 -7.78 -7.30 14.13
CA ALA A 89 -7.24 -6.48 15.23
C ALA A 89 -6.75 -5.14 14.68
N PRO A 90 -6.82 -4.05 15.47
CA PRO A 90 -6.20 -2.78 15.08
C PRO A 90 -4.73 -3.01 14.73
N PHE A 91 -4.28 -2.39 13.63
CA PHE A 91 -2.89 -2.49 13.21
C PHE A 91 -1.99 -1.79 14.23
N ASP A 92 -1.01 -2.52 14.75
CA ASP A 92 0.04 -1.99 15.61
C ASP A 92 1.38 -2.01 14.86
N PRO A 93 1.89 -0.85 14.43
CA PRO A 93 3.13 -0.78 13.66
C PRO A 93 4.35 -1.26 14.46
N ALA A 94 4.35 -1.13 15.80
CA ALA A 94 5.49 -1.50 16.63
C ALA A 94 5.76 -3.01 16.63
N THR A 95 4.72 -3.82 16.49
CA THR A 95 4.78 -5.28 16.49
C THR A 95 4.59 -5.92 15.10
N ALA A 96 4.22 -5.10 14.12
CA ALA A 96 3.96 -5.56 12.76
C ALA A 96 5.22 -6.06 12.04
N ALA A 97 5.04 -7.07 11.18
CA ALA A 97 6.08 -7.66 10.32
C ALA A 97 5.66 -7.61 8.84
N GLU A 98 5.08 -6.49 8.43
CA GLU A 98 4.57 -6.30 7.07
C GLU A 98 5.69 -6.20 6.03
N THR A 99 5.37 -6.55 4.79
CA THR A 99 6.22 -6.28 3.64
C THR A 99 5.45 -5.42 2.66
N TRP A 100 5.72 -4.12 2.68
CA TRP A 100 5.12 -3.17 1.75
C TRP A 100 5.88 -3.13 0.42
N ARG A 101 5.16 -3.19 -0.68
CA ARG A 101 5.67 -3.19 -2.05
C ARG A 101 5.21 -1.91 -2.73
N VAL A 102 6.16 -1.03 -3.02
CA VAL A 102 5.90 0.31 -3.54
C VAL A 102 6.56 0.45 -4.91
N ALA A 103 5.81 0.88 -5.92
CA ALA A 103 6.40 1.23 -7.21
C ALA A 103 6.66 2.74 -7.29
N ALA A 104 7.88 3.11 -7.64
CA ALA A 104 8.34 4.48 -7.74
C ALA A 104 9.43 4.61 -8.81
N THR A 105 9.53 5.78 -9.45
CA THR A 105 10.76 6.18 -10.14
C THR A 105 11.84 6.55 -9.11
N ASP A 106 13.07 6.66 -9.52
CA ASP A 106 14.18 7.12 -8.66
C ASP A 106 13.92 8.52 -8.06
N TYR A 107 13.31 9.43 -8.83
CA TYR A 107 12.85 10.73 -8.31
C TYR A 107 11.82 10.56 -7.18
N MET A 108 10.79 9.75 -7.40
CA MET A 108 9.73 9.55 -6.41
C MET A 108 10.27 8.85 -5.15
N ALA A 109 11.17 7.88 -5.33
CA ALA A 109 11.85 7.22 -4.22
C ALA A 109 12.70 8.22 -3.41
N SER A 110 13.44 9.11 -4.09
CA SER A 110 14.24 10.16 -3.46
C SER A 110 13.38 11.21 -2.75
N ALA A 111 12.30 11.68 -3.39
CA ALA A 111 11.48 12.77 -2.86
C ALA A 111 10.47 12.32 -1.78
N ILE A 112 10.02 11.05 -1.81
CA ILE A 112 8.94 10.55 -0.94
C ILE A 112 9.47 9.53 0.06
N LEU A 113 10.16 8.48 -0.42
CA LEU A 113 10.51 7.33 0.43
C LEU A 113 11.75 7.59 1.28
N LEU A 114 12.80 8.15 0.68
CA LEU A 114 14.06 8.37 1.37
C LEU A 114 13.91 9.23 2.64
N PRO A 115 13.18 10.36 2.63
CA PRO A 115 13.00 11.20 3.80
C PRO A 115 12.25 10.53 4.97
N MET A 116 11.35 9.60 4.65
CA MET A 116 10.56 8.91 5.68
C MET A 116 11.24 7.64 6.23
N LEU A 117 12.28 7.12 5.56
CA LEU A 117 12.80 5.78 5.82
C LEU A 117 13.31 5.59 7.25
N GLY A 118 14.06 6.55 7.78
CA GLY A 118 14.55 6.51 9.15
C GLY A 118 13.44 6.43 10.19
N ARG A 119 12.40 7.24 10.00
CA ARG A 119 11.21 7.25 10.86
C ARG A 119 10.38 5.98 10.74
N LEU A 120 10.24 5.45 9.51
CA LEU A 120 9.56 4.19 9.27
C LEU A 120 10.24 3.03 10.02
N ARG A 121 11.57 3.00 10.02
CA ARG A 121 12.34 1.98 10.74
C ARG A 121 12.16 2.06 12.26
N LEU A 122 11.95 3.25 12.80
CA LEU A 122 11.65 3.44 14.22
C LEU A 122 10.19 3.09 14.56
N ALA A 123 9.25 3.49 13.71
CA ALA A 123 7.83 3.26 13.94
C ALA A 123 7.39 1.80 13.72
N SER A 124 8.02 1.10 12.78
CA SER A 124 7.68 -0.29 12.43
C SER A 124 8.96 -1.10 12.15
N PRO A 125 9.70 -1.47 13.20
CA PRO A 125 11.03 -2.10 13.09
C PRO A 125 10.99 -3.50 12.45
N GLY A 126 9.89 -4.24 12.63
CA GLY A 126 9.69 -5.57 12.04
C GLY A 126 9.32 -5.56 10.57
N SER A 127 8.83 -4.43 10.05
CA SER A 127 8.35 -4.33 8.68
C SER A 127 9.48 -4.09 7.67
N ARG A 128 9.21 -4.41 6.41
CA ARG A 128 10.12 -4.26 5.27
C ARG A 128 9.47 -3.44 4.16
N LEU A 129 10.27 -2.68 3.44
CA LEU A 129 9.86 -1.91 2.27
C LEU A 129 10.61 -2.42 1.04
N ALA A 130 9.88 -2.92 0.05
CA ALA A 130 10.40 -3.29 -1.26
C ALA A 130 10.00 -2.21 -2.26
N VAL A 131 10.99 -1.61 -2.91
CA VAL A 131 10.76 -0.59 -3.94
C VAL A 131 10.95 -1.23 -5.31
N PHE A 132 9.93 -1.14 -6.13
CA PHE A 132 9.92 -1.60 -7.51
C PHE A 132 10.06 -0.40 -8.45
N GLU A 133 10.75 -0.60 -9.55
CA GLU A 133 10.81 0.43 -10.59
C GLU A 133 9.42 0.63 -11.20
N LEU A 134 8.96 1.87 -11.19
CA LEU A 134 7.75 2.26 -11.87
C LEU A 134 8.02 2.36 -13.37
N GLN A 135 7.31 1.59 -14.16
CA GLN A 135 7.32 1.65 -15.61
C GLN A 135 6.01 2.28 -16.09
N PRO A 136 5.99 3.57 -16.47
CA PRO A 136 4.74 4.26 -16.84
C PRO A 136 3.97 3.53 -17.94
N ALA A 137 4.66 3.05 -18.97
CA ALA A 137 4.05 2.29 -20.08
C ALA A 137 3.44 0.93 -19.67
N ARG A 138 3.77 0.41 -18.47
CA ARG A 138 3.29 -0.88 -17.95
C ARG A 138 2.55 -0.74 -16.63
N LEU A 139 2.20 0.46 -16.25
CA LEU A 139 1.60 0.74 -14.93
C LEU A 139 0.33 -0.10 -14.71
N GLU A 140 -0.57 -0.20 -15.68
CA GLU A 140 -1.78 -1.01 -15.58
C GLU A 140 -1.46 -2.50 -15.38
N GLN A 141 -0.43 -3.03 -16.04
CA GLN A 141 0.00 -4.42 -15.88
C GLN A 141 0.64 -4.65 -14.51
N GLN A 142 1.52 -3.74 -14.08
CA GLN A 142 2.12 -3.80 -12.74
C GLN A 142 1.02 -3.73 -11.67
N ALA A 143 0.06 -2.86 -11.90
CA ALA A 143 -1.07 -2.68 -11.05
C ALA A 143 -1.95 -3.95 -10.97
N ALA A 144 -2.19 -4.66 -12.07
CA ALA A 144 -3.00 -5.88 -12.10
C ALA A 144 -2.27 -7.13 -11.54
N SER A 145 -0.94 -7.09 -11.39
CA SER A 145 -0.12 -8.27 -11.07
C SER A 145 -0.07 -8.67 -9.60
N ASP A 146 -0.79 -8.00 -8.70
CA ASP A 146 -0.76 -8.23 -7.25
C ASP A 146 0.64 -8.14 -6.59
N THR A 147 1.64 -7.67 -7.33
CA THR A 147 3.04 -7.59 -6.87
C THR A 147 3.36 -6.27 -6.17
N VAL A 148 2.52 -5.25 -6.35
CA VAL A 148 2.71 -3.90 -5.82
C VAL A 148 1.46 -3.45 -5.07
N ASP A 149 1.64 -2.89 -3.90
CA ASP A 149 0.57 -2.46 -3.01
C ASP A 149 0.24 -0.97 -3.20
N LEU A 150 1.27 -0.17 -3.51
CA LEU A 150 1.20 1.30 -3.57
C LEU A 150 2.04 1.83 -4.73
N PHE A 151 1.52 2.86 -5.42
CA PHE A 151 2.17 3.50 -6.55
C PHE A 151 2.27 5.00 -6.32
N PHE A 152 3.31 5.63 -6.86
CA PHE A 152 3.37 7.07 -7.02
C PHE A 152 3.32 7.42 -8.50
N HIS A 153 2.51 8.41 -8.88
CA HIS A 153 2.42 8.85 -10.27
C HIS A 153 1.96 10.31 -10.35
N THR A 154 2.22 10.95 -11.47
CA THR A 154 1.61 12.25 -11.76
C THR A 154 0.12 12.09 -12.05
N ARG A 155 -0.67 13.14 -11.82
CA ARG A 155 -2.12 13.11 -12.07
C ARG A 155 -2.46 12.76 -13.53
N GLU A 156 -1.69 13.31 -14.47
CA GLU A 156 -1.92 13.15 -15.90
C GLU A 156 -1.73 11.70 -16.38
N GLY A 157 -0.84 10.96 -15.72
CA GLY A 157 -0.57 9.57 -16.06
C GLY A 157 -1.22 8.54 -15.13
N ALA A 158 -2.06 8.98 -14.18
CA ALA A 158 -2.72 8.08 -13.24
C ALA A 158 -3.80 7.24 -13.95
N PRO A 159 -3.75 5.88 -13.88
CA PRO A 159 -4.77 5.03 -14.47
C PRO A 159 -6.13 5.23 -13.80
N PRO A 160 -7.24 5.07 -14.53
CA PRO A 160 -8.56 5.06 -13.94
C PRO A 160 -8.77 3.84 -13.03
N GLY A 161 -9.68 3.97 -12.06
CA GLY A 161 -10.08 2.84 -11.20
C GLY A 161 -9.20 2.60 -9.97
N LEU A 162 -8.14 3.38 -9.76
CA LEU A 162 -7.37 3.39 -8.54
C LEU A 162 -7.86 4.48 -7.58
N HIS A 163 -7.81 4.19 -6.29
CA HIS A 163 -7.88 5.25 -5.29
C HIS A 163 -6.66 6.14 -5.40
N GLN A 164 -6.85 7.43 -5.15
CA GLN A 164 -5.79 8.41 -5.27
C GLN A 164 -5.81 9.43 -4.12
N ARG A 165 -4.63 9.88 -3.73
CA ARG A 165 -4.44 10.97 -2.79
C ARG A 165 -3.33 11.89 -3.28
N LEU A 166 -3.60 13.19 -3.35
CA LEU A 166 -2.59 14.20 -3.64
C LEU A 166 -1.58 14.23 -2.49
N LEU A 167 -0.29 14.14 -2.84
CA LEU A 167 0.82 14.26 -1.91
C LEU A 167 1.37 15.69 -1.90
N PHE A 168 1.70 16.24 -3.06
CA PHE A 168 2.21 17.59 -3.23
C PHE A 168 2.06 18.07 -4.67
N ARG A 169 2.21 19.39 -4.84
CA ARG A 169 2.42 20.01 -6.14
C ARG A 169 3.90 20.26 -6.33
N GLU A 170 4.38 19.98 -7.52
CA GLU A 170 5.78 20.12 -7.89
C GLU A 170 5.93 21.22 -8.94
N ARG A 171 7.02 21.95 -8.86
CA ARG A 171 7.42 22.93 -9.88
C ARG A 171 8.77 22.56 -10.49
N TYR A 172 9.04 23.11 -11.64
CA TYR A 172 10.31 22.92 -12.30
C TYR A 172 11.25 24.09 -12.03
N VAL A 173 12.54 23.76 -11.89
CA VAL A 173 13.66 24.69 -11.81
C VAL A 173 14.68 24.34 -12.88
N LEU A 174 15.54 25.30 -13.24
CA LEU A 174 16.67 25.08 -14.13
C LEU A 174 17.92 24.83 -13.27
N ALA A 175 18.66 23.74 -13.54
CA ALA A 175 19.88 23.40 -12.83
C ALA A 175 21.03 23.05 -13.78
N GLY A 176 22.23 23.25 -13.30
CA GLY A 176 23.49 22.83 -13.90
C GLY A 176 24.55 22.67 -12.81
N ARG A 177 25.82 22.40 -13.17
CA ARG A 177 26.89 22.31 -12.18
C ARG A 177 27.09 23.64 -11.44
N ALA A 178 27.67 23.57 -10.24
CA ALA A 178 28.15 24.77 -9.55
C ALA A 178 29.12 25.56 -10.46
N GLU A 179 29.04 26.90 -10.39
CA GLU A 179 29.87 27.79 -11.20
C GLU A 179 29.70 27.60 -12.72
N HIS A 180 28.52 27.18 -13.16
CA HIS A 180 28.23 27.04 -14.59
C HIS A 180 28.34 28.40 -15.29
N PRO A 181 29.09 28.56 -16.42
CA PRO A 181 29.47 29.84 -16.98
C PRO A 181 28.27 30.69 -17.45
N ALA A 182 27.17 30.08 -17.84
CA ALA A 182 25.98 30.77 -18.35
C ALA A 182 24.79 30.72 -17.36
N LEU A 183 24.82 29.88 -16.32
CA LEU A 183 23.68 29.73 -15.42
C LEU A 183 23.71 30.82 -14.33
N ARG A 184 22.76 31.75 -14.40
CA ARG A 184 22.65 32.89 -13.47
C ARG A 184 21.18 33.34 -13.37
N PRO A 185 20.78 33.93 -12.25
CA PRO A 185 19.46 34.54 -12.12
C PRO A 185 19.19 35.54 -13.25
N GLY A 186 18.00 35.48 -13.86
CA GLY A 186 17.65 36.36 -14.98
C GLY A 186 18.22 35.94 -16.35
N LEU A 187 18.62 34.66 -16.49
CA LEU A 187 19.02 34.09 -17.78
C LEU A 187 17.96 34.39 -18.86
N SER A 188 18.39 34.88 -20.03
CA SER A 188 17.48 35.16 -21.14
C SER A 188 16.98 33.88 -21.79
N LEU A 189 15.76 33.92 -22.35
CA LEU A 189 15.17 32.78 -23.07
C LEU A 189 16.01 32.38 -24.28
N GLU A 190 16.62 33.35 -24.97
CA GLU A 190 17.53 33.09 -26.08
C GLU A 190 18.75 32.29 -25.63
N THR A 191 19.44 32.71 -24.57
CA THR A 191 20.59 31.98 -24.00
C THR A 191 20.19 30.60 -23.56
N PHE A 192 19.03 30.45 -22.90
CA PHE A 192 18.49 29.18 -22.49
C PHE A 192 18.33 28.20 -23.67
N CYS A 193 17.82 28.63 -24.79
CA CYS A 193 17.64 27.82 -25.99
C CYS A 193 18.97 27.41 -26.64
N GLN A 194 20.04 28.18 -26.45
CA GLN A 194 21.38 27.90 -26.98
C GLN A 194 22.18 26.89 -26.12
N LEU A 195 21.81 26.73 -24.84
CA LEU A 195 22.48 25.78 -23.97
C LEU A 195 22.21 24.33 -24.41
N GLU A 196 23.12 23.43 -24.04
CA GLU A 196 22.94 22.00 -24.25
C GLU A 196 22.20 21.41 -23.06
N HIS A 197 21.10 20.72 -23.34
CA HIS A 197 20.20 20.16 -22.32
C HIS A 197 20.30 18.65 -22.20
N VAL A 198 20.22 18.16 -20.97
CA VAL A 198 19.87 16.76 -20.67
C VAL A 198 18.42 16.68 -20.21
N ILE A 199 17.73 15.62 -20.62
CA ILE A 199 16.36 15.32 -20.15
C ILE A 199 16.24 13.91 -19.59
N VAL A 200 15.22 13.69 -18.77
CA VAL A 200 14.80 12.34 -18.34
C VAL A 200 13.66 11.85 -19.21
N SER A 201 13.82 10.67 -19.76
CA SER A 201 12.80 9.91 -20.48
C SER A 201 12.65 8.53 -19.83
N PRO A 202 11.69 8.33 -18.91
CA PRO A 202 11.54 7.07 -18.18
C PRO A 202 11.29 5.85 -19.07
N ASP A 203 10.68 6.07 -20.23
CA ASP A 203 10.43 5.02 -21.23
C ASP A 203 11.62 4.80 -22.18
N GLY A 204 12.69 5.61 -22.01
CA GLY A 204 13.93 5.55 -22.79
C GLY A 204 13.87 6.27 -24.14
N GLY A 205 14.94 7.04 -24.46
CA GLY A 205 15.23 7.57 -25.79
C GLY A 205 14.35 8.73 -26.29
N GLY A 206 13.42 9.25 -25.52
CA GLY A 206 12.67 10.45 -25.86
C GLY A 206 13.54 11.72 -25.72
N PHE A 207 13.35 12.71 -26.61
CA PHE A 207 14.06 13.99 -26.61
C PHE A 207 13.11 15.18 -26.42
N SER A 208 11.91 14.97 -25.88
CA SER A 208 10.89 15.98 -25.64
C SER A 208 10.26 15.81 -24.27
N ALA A 209 9.96 16.92 -23.59
CA ALA A 209 9.36 16.98 -22.27
C ALA A 209 8.45 18.21 -22.14
N ALA A 210 7.87 18.46 -20.96
CA ALA A 210 6.99 19.62 -20.71
C ALA A 210 7.62 20.98 -21.12
N THR A 211 8.93 21.13 -20.96
CA THR A 211 9.67 22.33 -21.40
C THR A 211 9.59 22.53 -22.92
N ASP A 212 9.65 21.46 -23.69
CA ASP A 212 9.62 21.52 -25.16
C ASP A 212 8.23 21.91 -25.66
N THR A 213 7.18 21.46 -24.98
CA THR A 213 5.81 21.90 -25.23
C THR A 213 5.65 23.41 -24.93
N ALA A 214 6.22 23.87 -23.80
CA ALA A 214 6.17 25.31 -23.46
C ALA A 214 6.94 26.18 -24.48
N LEU A 215 8.10 25.73 -24.93
CA LEU A 215 8.88 26.43 -25.96
C LEU A 215 8.18 26.43 -27.32
N ALA A 216 7.56 25.30 -27.72
CA ALA A 216 6.84 25.21 -28.99
C ALA A 216 5.68 26.23 -29.08
N ASN A 217 4.99 26.48 -27.96
CA ASN A 217 3.94 27.53 -27.87
C ASN A 217 4.47 28.95 -28.10
N LEU A 218 5.79 29.16 -27.96
CA LEU A 218 6.48 30.41 -28.23
C LEU A 218 7.17 30.43 -29.61
N GLY A 219 7.04 29.33 -30.37
CA GLY A 219 7.75 29.17 -31.66
C GLY A 219 9.26 28.92 -31.48
N LEU A 220 9.70 28.44 -30.33
CA LEU A 220 11.10 28.21 -29.98
C LEU A 220 11.38 26.73 -29.74
N ALA A 221 12.67 26.38 -29.77
CA ALA A 221 13.17 25.05 -29.43
C ALA A 221 14.49 25.18 -28.70
N ARG A 222 14.82 24.17 -27.88
CA ARG A 222 16.12 24.07 -27.21
C ARG A 222 16.93 22.91 -27.80
N ARG A 223 18.22 22.88 -27.49
CA ARG A 223 19.13 21.81 -27.95
C ARG A 223 19.24 20.72 -26.88
N VAL A 224 18.46 19.66 -27.02
CA VAL A 224 18.58 18.47 -26.16
C VAL A 224 19.62 17.53 -26.77
N VAL A 225 20.74 17.29 -26.07
CA VAL A 225 21.86 16.48 -26.53
C VAL A 225 21.96 15.14 -25.83
N LEU A 226 21.30 14.98 -24.68
CA LEU A 226 21.34 13.74 -23.91
C LEU A 226 19.95 13.44 -23.35
N SER A 227 19.52 12.20 -23.48
CA SER A 227 18.32 11.64 -22.86
C SER A 227 18.72 10.46 -21.98
N VAL A 228 18.30 10.48 -20.71
CA VAL A 228 18.65 9.46 -19.72
C VAL A 228 17.37 8.87 -19.08
N PRO A 229 17.37 7.62 -18.61
CA PRO A 229 16.18 7.02 -18.02
C PRO A 229 15.95 7.43 -16.55
N HIS A 230 16.98 7.92 -15.85
CA HIS A 230 16.97 8.14 -14.41
C HIS A 230 17.39 9.55 -14.01
N PHE A 231 16.64 10.14 -13.05
CA PHE A 231 16.94 11.47 -12.53
C PHE A 231 18.25 11.52 -11.74
N LEU A 232 18.59 10.49 -11.00
CA LEU A 232 19.85 10.47 -10.24
C LEU A 232 21.07 10.45 -11.16
N PHE A 233 20.99 9.71 -12.29
CA PHE A 233 22.05 9.76 -13.31
C PHE A 233 22.14 11.14 -13.97
N MET A 234 21.00 11.80 -14.20
CA MET A 234 20.99 13.17 -14.69
C MET A 234 21.69 14.13 -13.72
N LEU A 235 21.48 14.03 -12.41
CA LEU A 235 22.16 14.86 -11.43
C LEU A 235 23.70 14.70 -11.49
N GLU A 236 24.18 13.47 -11.64
CA GLU A 236 25.63 13.21 -11.80
C GLU A 236 26.14 13.77 -13.14
N THR A 237 25.35 13.67 -14.20
CA THR A 237 25.66 14.29 -15.50
C THR A 237 25.80 15.80 -15.36
N LEU A 238 24.87 16.46 -14.68
CA LEU A 238 24.96 17.91 -14.43
C LEU A 238 26.22 18.29 -13.66
N ARG A 239 26.58 17.56 -12.61
CA ARG A 239 27.79 17.85 -11.82
C ARG A 239 29.10 17.78 -12.62
N ASN A 240 29.11 16.94 -13.64
CA ASN A 240 30.32 16.58 -14.40
C ASN A 240 30.36 17.15 -15.82
N SER A 241 29.46 18.07 -16.16
CA SER A 241 29.39 18.66 -17.51
C SER A 241 28.82 20.08 -17.46
N ASP A 242 28.85 20.77 -18.60
CA ASP A 242 28.19 22.06 -18.82
C ASP A 242 26.75 21.88 -19.36
N LEU A 243 26.18 20.69 -19.23
CA LEU A 243 24.77 20.45 -19.55
C LEU A 243 23.87 21.09 -18.48
N VAL A 244 22.69 21.50 -18.91
CA VAL A 244 21.65 22.01 -18.02
C VAL A 244 20.38 21.16 -18.13
N ALA A 245 19.55 21.17 -17.07
CA ALA A 245 18.27 20.48 -17.09
C ALA A 245 17.18 21.32 -16.43
N VAL A 246 15.97 21.26 -17.00
CA VAL A 246 14.75 21.66 -16.30
C VAL A 246 14.20 20.41 -15.59
N LEU A 247 14.12 20.47 -14.26
CA LEU A 247 13.87 19.30 -13.41
C LEU A 247 13.04 19.67 -12.16
N PRO A 248 12.41 18.69 -11.48
CA PRO A 248 11.63 18.94 -10.28
C PRO A 248 12.46 19.59 -9.17
N GLU A 249 11.94 20.65 -8.53
CA GLU A 249 12.64 21.39 -7.48
C GLU A 249 13.04 20.52 -6.31
N ARG A 250 12.16 19.61 -5.86
CA ARG A 250 12.44 18.72 -4.72
C ARG A 250 13.66 17.84 -4.93
N LEU A 251 13.97 17.51 -6.18
CA LEU A 251 15.12 16.67 -6.53
C LEU A 251 16.47 17.36 -6.22
N VAL A 252 16.52 18.69 -6.37
CA VAL A 252 17.75 19.47 -6.18
C VAL A 252 17.83 20.16 -4.81
N ARG A 253 16.74 20.10 -4.04
CA ARG A 253 16.71 20.70 -2.70
C ARG A 253 17.75 20.06 -1.79
N GLY A 254 18.67 20.87 -1.27
CA GLY A 254 19.76 20.39 -0.40
C GLY A 254 20.89 19.63 -1.12
N GLN A 255 20.88 19.57 -2.46
CA GLN A 255 21.96 18.97 -3.23
C GLN A 255 23.14 19.93 -3.36
N SER A 256 24.33 19.45 -3.04
CA SER A 256 25.59 20.17 -3.25
C SER A 256 26.11 20.01 -4.68
N GLY A 257 26.94 20.95 -5.13
CA GLY A 257 27.59 20.89 -6.44
C GLY A 257 26.70 21.26 -7.62
N LEU A 258 25.51 21.81 -7.37
CA LEU A 258 24.59 22.30 -8.38
C LEU A 258 24.28 23.79 -8.16
N GLU A 259 24.17 24.52 -9.25
CA GLU A 259 23.55 25.86 -9.34
C GLU A 259 22.11 25.69 -9.77
N VAL A 260 21.18 26.34 -9.07
CA VAL A 260 19.74 26.25 -9.34
C VAL A 260 19.17 27.64 -9.53
N VAL A 261 18.49 27.86 -10.64
CA VAL A 261 17.86 29.16 -10.97
C VAL A 261 16.45 28.96 -11.50
N GLU A 262 15.67 30.04 -11.53
CA GLU A 262 14.36 30.01 -12.20
C GLU A 262 14.54 29.87 -13.72
N PRO A 263 13.77 28.97 -14.37
CA PRO A 263 13.78 28.88 -15.83
C PRO A 263 13.21 30.18 -16.44
N PRO A 264 13.74 30.65 -17.60
CA PRO A 264 13.29 31.91 -18.21
C PRO A 264 11.93 31.83 -18.93
N LEU A 265 11.20 30.73 -18.71
CA LEU A 265 9.85 30.50 -19.22
C LEU A 265 9.02 29.79 -18.19
N ALA A 266 7.70 29.94 -18.24
CA ALA A 266 6.78 29.21 -17.41
C ALA A 266 6.67 27.75 -17.90
N VAL A 267 7.11 26.81 -17.09
CA VAL A 267 6.91 25.37 -17.31
C VAL A 267 5.85 24.89 -16.34
N ALA A 268 4.77 24.30 -16.87
CA ALA A 268 3.69 23.78 -16.03
C ALA A 268 4.23 22.70 -15.08
N GLY A 269 4.02 22.89 -13.79
CA GLY A 269 4.31 21.87 -12.78
C GLY A 269 3.35 20.70 -12.87
N PHE A 270 3.45 19.77 -11.93
CA PHE A 270 2.59 18.59 -11.87
C PHE A 270 2.13 18.28 -10.44
N GLU A 271 1.06 17.51 -10.34
CA GLU A 271 0.58 16.98 -9.07
C GLU A 271 1.06 15.54 -8.87
N MET A 272 1.76 15.30 -7.77
CA MET A 272 2.19 13.96 -7.38
C MET A 272 1.12 13.28 -6.55
N LEU A 273 0.68 12.13 -7.00
CA LEU A 273 -0.35 11.31 -6.37
C LEU A 273 0.25 10.03 -5.79
N MET A 274 -0.38 9.56 -4.73
CA MET A 274 -0.27 8.22 -4.18
C MET A 274 -1.50 7.44 -4.62
N LEU A 275 -1.31 6.24 -5.20
CA LEU A 275 -2.35 5.43 -5.84
C LEU A 275 -2.37 4.03 -5.23
N TRP A 276 -3.56 3.45 -5.05
CA TRP A 276 -3.73 2.08 -4.53
C TRP A 276 -5.06 1.46 -4.98
N TYR A 277 -5.17 0.14 -4.90
CA TYR A 277 -6.38 -0.61 -5.24
C TYR A 277 -7.44 -0.59 -4.15
N GLU A 278 -8.72 -0.82 -4.55
CA GLU A 278 -9.87 -0.97 -3.64
C GLU A 278 -9.61 -2.01 -2.55
N ARG A 279 -8.99 -3.14 -2.85
CA ARG A 279 -8.70 -4.19 -1.87
C ARG A 279 -7.86 -3.71 -0.68
N TRP A 280 -6.98 -2.72 -0.89
CA TRP A 280 -6.15 -2.10 0.14
C TRP A 280 -6.80 -0.87 0.78
N HIS A 281 -7.97 -0.45 0.27
CA HIS A 281 -8.58 0.80 0.73
C HIS A 281 -8.93 0.76 2.22
N ARG A 282 -9.47 -0.37 2.69
CA ARG A 282 -9.92 -0.59 4.08
C ARG A 282 -8.92 -1.39 4.92
N ASP A 283 -7.81 -1.83 4.34
CA ASP A 283 -6.79 -2.56 5.09
C ASP A 283 -6.11 -1.65 6.12
N PRO A 284 -6.09 -2.01 7.43
CA PRO A 284 -5.58 -1.14 8.48
C PRO A 284 -4.08 -0.86 8.37
N ALA A 285 -3.27 -1.85 7.97
CA ALA A 285 -1.83 -1.71 7.80
C ALA A 285 -1.53 -0.75 6.65
N HIS A 286 -2.23 -0.92 5.54
CA HIS A 286 -2.08 -0.07 4.37
C HIS A 286 -2.59 1.36 4.62
N GLN A 287 -3.68 1.53 5.39
CA GLN A 287 -4.16 2.86 5.81
C GLN A 287 -3.10 3.57 6.66
N TRP A 288 -2.49 2.86 7.59
CA TRP A 288 -1.42 3.40 8.41
C TRP A 288 -0.23 3.84 7.56
N LEU A 289 0.24 3.01 6.63
CA LEU A 289 1.36 3.35 5.73
C LEU A 289 1.06 4.62 4.92
N ARG A 290 -0.14 4.70 4.31
CA ARG A 290 -0.54 5.89 3.54
C ARG A 290 -0.54 7.16 4.38
N GLN A 291 -1.07 7.09 5.59
CA GLN A 291 -1.08 8.25 6.49
C GLN A 291 0.34 8.59 6.96
N PHE A 292 1.17 7.58 7.23
CA PHE A 292 2.56 7.78 7.61
C PHE A 292 3.35 8.51 6.52
N ILE A 293 3.16 8.14 5.24
CA ILE A 293 3.78 8.82 4.09
C ILE A 293 3.36 10.30 4.07
N VAL A 294 2.07 10.58 4.20
CA VAL A 294 1.55 11.96 4.16
C VAL A 294 2.13 12.80 5.29
N ASN A 295 2.08 12.31 6.53
CA ASN A 295 2.60 13.01 7.70
C ASN A 295 4.11 13.31 7.54
N SER A 296 4.84 12.36 6.95
CA SER A 296 6.28 12.52 6.72
C SER A 296 6.62 13.62 5.70
N LEU A 297 5.75 13.86 4.73
CA LEU A 297 5.92 14.92 3.73
C LEU A 297 5.51 16.30 4.28
N GLU A 298 4.47 16.38 5.11
CA GLU A 298 4.01 17.63 5.72
C GLU A 298 5.07 18.23 6.64
N GLU A 299 5.76 17.39 7.42
CA GLU A 299 6.83 17.83 8.33
C GLU A 299 8.08 18.37 7.62
N GLN A 300 8.29 18.04 6.34
CA GLN A 300 9.39 18.58 5.54
C GLN A 300 9.07 19.97 4.96
N THR A 301 7.84 20.37 5.02
CA THR A 301 7.37 21.64 4.44
C THR A 301 7.37 22.77 5.48
N CYS A 302 7.51 22.44 6.77
CA CYS A 302 7.68 23.35 7.88
C CYS A 302 9.17 23.59 8.18
#